data_57696e8f3d3998f8cc536f9be1042945
#
_entry.id   57696e8f3d3998f8cc536f9be1042945
#
_cell.length_a   1.000
_cell.length_b   1.000
_cell.length_c   1.000
_cell.angle_alpha   90.00
_cell.angle_beta   90.00
_cell.angle_gamma   90.00
#
_symmetry.space_group_name_H-M   'P 1'
#
loop_
_entity.id
_entity.type
_entity.pdbx_description
1 polymer ?
#
loop_
_entity_poly.entity_id
_entity_poly.type
_entity_poly.pdbx_seq_one_letter_code
_entity_poly.pdbx_strand_id
1 'polypeptide(L)'
;MAMVRRPTDVMPGTLAGDARAAVVTGLSARASERVIEAQIELGAHLMSDEWKAFMAIGESFAKHETVKHSSGEYVRDAVHVNSVEGFNSRVRRNIAGVFHHISPQHAGLYFHEIGFRWSQRVVTGNVIRKTRHGRESVRTLWSRVPPALQLTNVFRTATGRQMRRSPDGGIIIKSAVAVFG
;
A
#
# COMPACT_ATOMS: atom_id res chain seq x y z
N MET A 1 4.61 -8.66 3.23
CA MET A 1 4.17 -8.33 1.85
C MET A 1 3.59 -6.92 1.84
N ALA A 2 3.83 -6.15 0.79
CA ALA A 2 3.28 -4.81 0.65
C ALA A 2 2.47 -4.69 -0.65
N MET A 3 1.41 -3.91 -0.60
CA MET A 3 0.48 -3.65 -1.70
C MET A 3 0.16 -2.16 -1.74
N VAL A 4 0.09 -1.58 -2.91
CA VAL A 4 -0.24 -0.15 -3.08
C VAL A 4 -1.24 0.00 -4.21
N ARG A 5 -2.41 0.57 -3.90
CA ARG A 5 -3.36 1.01 -4.92
C ARG A 5 -2.86 2.33 -5.50
N ARG A 6 -2.75 2.40 -6.80
CA ARG A 6 -2.39 3.64 -7.49
C ARG A 6 -3.65 4.37 -7.95
N PRO A 7 -3.71 5.70 -7.84
CA PRO A 7 -4.76 6.46 -8.51
C PRO A 7 -4.64 6.31 -10.04
N THR A 8 -5.75 6.23 -10.74
CA THR A 8 -5.81 6.18 -12.21
C THR A 8 -5.37 7.50 -12.81
N ASP A 9 -5.80 8.60 -12.21
CA ASP A 9 -5.47 9.95 -12.64
C ASP A 9 -4.56 10.63 -11.61
N VAL A 10 -3.49 11.25 -12.10
CA VAL A 10 -2.49 11.90 -11.25
C VAL A 10 -2.51 13.41 -11.54
N MET A 11 -3.60 14.07 -11.12
CA MET A 11 -3.77 15.52 -11.23
C MET A 11 -3.64 16.20 -9.86
N PRO A 12 -3.34 17.52 -9.81
CA PRO A 12 -3.35 18.26 -8.55
C PRO A 12 -4.66 18.06 -7.80
N GLY A 13 -4.58 17.76 -6.51
CA GLY A 13 -5.73 17.42 -5.66
C GLY A 13 -6.03 15.91 -5.56
N THR A 14 -5.49 15.08 -6.44
CA THR A 14 -5.66 13.62 -6.36
C THR A 14 -4.97 13.06 -5.12
N LEU A 15 -5.70 12.27 -4.32
CA LEU A 15 -5.16 11.58 -3.15
C LEU A 15 -4.29 10.39 -3.59
N ALA A 16 -3.24 10.11 -2.83
CA ALA A 16 -2.51 8.86 -2.96
C ALA A 16 -3.45 7.70 -2.68
N GLY A 17 -3.32 6.63 -3.44
CA GLY A 17 -4.07 5.40 -3.18
C GLY A 17 -3.63 4.74 -1.87
N ASP A 18 -4.44 3.79 -1.42
CA ASP A 18 -4.18 3.03 -0.19
C ASP A 18 -2.89 2.21 -0.32
N ALA A 19 -2.15 2.15 0.78
CA ALA A 19 -1.02 1.25 0.91
C ALA A 19 -1.21 0.35 2.13
N ARG A 20 -0.95 -0.93 1.94
CA ARG A 20 -1.10 -1.95 2.98
C ARG A 20 0.15 -2.80 3.04
N ALA A 21 0.52 -3.24 4.23
CA ALA A 21 1.51 -4.28 4.41
C ALA A 21 0.97 -5.33 5.37
N ALA A 22 1.32 -6.58 5.10
CA ALA A 22 0.93 -7.72 5.92
C ALA A 22 2.15 -8.60 6.22
N VAL A 23 2.13 -9.21 7.40
CA VAL A 23 3.06 -10.28 7.73
C VAL A 23 2.64 -11.52 6.96
N VAL A 24 3.59 -12.16 6.31
CA VAL A 24 3.39 -13.42 5.60
C VAL A 24 4.20 -14.48 6.34
N THR A 25 3.56 -15.56 6.74
CA THR A 25 4.19 -16.62 7.54
C THR A 25 5.08 -17.57 6.72
N GLY A 26 5.19 -17.33 5.42
CA GLY A 26 6.04 -18.09 4.51
C GLY A 26 6.12 -17.43 3.14
N LEU A 27 7.13 -17.82 2.35
CA LEU A 27 7.33 -17.32 0.99
C LEU A 27 6.66 -18.21 -0.08
N SER A 28 5.73 -19.10 0.31
CA SER A 28 4.99 -19.91 -0.65
C SER A 28 3.97 -19.08 -1.42
N ALA A 29 3.70 -19.46 -2.67
CA ALA A 29 2.66 -18.84 -3.48
C ALA A 29 1.31 -18.81 -2.75
N ARG A 30 0.91 -19.94 -2.15
CA ARG A 30 -0.36 -20.07 -1.41
C ARG A 30 -0.48 -19.15 -0.20
N ALA A 31 0.63 -18.91 0.56
CA ALA A 31 0.61 -17.98 1.69
C ALA A 31 0.45 -16.53 1.20
N SER A 32 1.08 -16.20 0.07
CA SER A 32 1.00 -14.89 -0.57
C SER A 32 -0.37 -14.64 -1.19
N GLU A 33 -0.93 -15.62 -1.88
CA GLU A 33 -2.26 -15.60 -2.49
C GLU A 33 -3.34 -15.23 -1.47
N ARG A 34 -3.41 -15.93 -0.35
CA ARG A 34 -4.39 -15.63 0.73
C ARG A 34 -4.33 -14.17 1.20
N VAL A 35 -3.13 -13.62 1.30
CA VAL A 35 -2.96 -12.24 1.74
C VAL A 35 -3.40 -11.26 0.66
N ILE A 36 -3.12 -11.57 -0.61
CA ILE A 36 -3.48 -10.72 -1.75
C ILE A 36 -4.99 -10.72 -1.94
N GLU A 37 -5.62 -11.88 -2.03
CA GLU A 37 -7.06 -12.03 -2.22
C GLU A 37 -7.90 -11.43 -1.07
N ALA A 38 -7.39 -11.49 0.16
CA ALA A 38 -8.02 -10.85 1.30
C ALA A 38 -7.97 -9.30 1.25
N GLN A 39 -7.14 -8.70 0.39
CA GLN A 39 -6.86 -7.27 0.38
C GLN A 39 -7.17 -6.59 -0.97
N ILE A 40 -7.23 -7.34 -2.05
CA ILE A 40 -7.38 -6.84 -3.42
C ILE A 40 -8.54 -7.56 -4.08
N GLU A 41 -9.45 -6.81 -4.67
CA GLU A 41 -10.55 -7.35 -5.45
C GLU A 41 -10.04 -8.02 -6.73
N LEU A 42 -10.58 -9.19 -7.10
CA LEU A 42 -10.15 -9.94 -8.28
C LEU A 42 -10.39 -9.18 -9.60
N GLY A 43 -11.32 -8.22 -9.61
CA GLY A 43 -11.54 -7.32 -10.75
C GLY A 43 -10.44 -6.27 -10.95
N ALA A 44 -9.43 -6.20 -10.08
CA ALA A 44 -8.36 -5.23 -10.19
C ALA A 44 -7.34 -5.59 -11.28
N HIS A 45 -6.67 -4.57 -11.82
CA HIS A 45 -5.46 -4.73 -12.62
C HIS A 45 -4.26 -4.86 -11.68
N LEU A 46 -3.74 -6.06 -11.53
CA LEU A 46 -2.56 -6.35 -10.71
C LEU A 46 -1.28 -6.04 -11.50
N MET A 47 -0.34 -5.36 -10.86
CA MET A 47 1.00 -5.14 -11.39
C MET A 47 2.04 -5.66 -10.39
N SER A 48 2.97 -6.47 -10.84
CA SER A 48 4.00 -7.07 -9.98
C SER A 48 5.37 -7.10 -10.66
N ASP A 49 6.36 -7.54 -9.90
CA ASP A 49 7.63 -7.99 -10.45
C ASP A 49 7.52 -9.41 -11.02
N GLU A 50 8.64 -9.93 -11.52
CA GLU A 50 8.76 -11.25 -12.15
C GLU A 50 8.81 -12.43 -11.18
N TRP A 51 8.48 -12.24 -9.89
CA TRP A 51 8.50 -13.35 -8.96
C TRP A 51 7.44 -14.40 -9.32
N LYS A 52 7.89 -15.66 -9.46
CA LYS A 52 7.06 -16.78 -9.96
C LYS A 52 5.74 -16.96 -9.21
N ALA A 53 5.71 -16.70 -7.91
CA ALA A 53 4.47 -16.77 -7.14
C ALA A 53 3.43 -15.75 -7.61
N PHE A 54 3.84 -14.55 -8.01
CA PHE A 54 2.92 -13.54 -8.53
C PHE A 54 2.38 -13.90 -9.91
N MET A 55 3.13 -14.65 -10.71
CA MET A 55 2.62 -15.12 -12.00
C MET A 55 1.40 -16.02 -11.82
N ALA A 56 1.49 -17.02 -10.91
CA ALA A 56 0.38 -17.92 -10.61
C ALA A 56 -0.81 -17.18 -9.96
N ILE A 57 -0.56 -16.30 -8.99
CA ILE A 57 -1.61 -15.51 -8.32
C ILE A 57 -2.30 -14.58 -9.30
N GLY A 58 -1.54 -14.00 -10.22
CA GLY A 58 -2.05 -13.04 -11.21
C GLY A 58 -3.08 -13.61 -12.17
N GLU A 59 -3.09 -14.92 -12.39
CA GLU A 59 -4.08 -15.60 -13.24
C GLU A 59 -5.53 -15.48 -12.72
N SER A 60 -5.69 -15.26 -11.40
CA SER A 60 -7.01 -15.07 -10.77
C SER A 60 -7.55 -13.64 -10.94
N PHE A 61 -6.75 -12.70 -11.39
CA PHE A 61 -7.15 -11.29 -11.53
C PHE A 61 -7.63 -10.96 -12.94
N ALA A 62 -8.50 -9.94 -13.03
CA ALA A 62 -9.03 -9.48 -14.32
C ALA A 62 -7.93 -9.08 -15.32
N LYS A 63 -6.83 -8.55 -14.81
CA LYS A 63 -5.63 -8.24 -15.58
C LYS A 63 -4.40 -8.34 -14.68
N HIS A 64 -3.34 -9.00 -15.16
CA HIS A 64 -2.05 -9.04 -14.51
C HIS A 64 -0.93 -8.67 -15.49
N GLU A 65 -0.10 -7.74 -15.11
CA GLU A 65 1.08 -7.35 -15.89
C GLU A 65 2.32 -7.29 -14.99
N THR A 66 3.45 -7.73 -15.53
CA THR A 66 4.71 -7.79 -14.79
C THR A 66 5.77 -6.92 -15.44
N VAL A 67 6.69 -6.40 -14.64
CA VAL A 67 7.96 -5.81 -15.10
C VAL A 67 9.11 -6.75 -14.77
N LYS A 68 10.09 -6.84 -15.68
CA LYS A 68 11.22 -7.76 -15.56
C LYS A 68 12.49 -7.01 -15.16
N HIS A 69 12.74 -6.92 -13.87
CA HIS A 69 13.93 -6.24 -13.34
C HIS A 69 15.23 -6.95 -13.77
N SER A 70 15.20 -8.28 -13.94
CA SER A 70 16.35 -9.06 -14.44
C SER A 70 16.81 -8.64 -15.82
N SER A 71 15.90 -8.14 -16.67
CA SER A 71 16.22 -7.59 -18.00
C SER A 71 16.38 -6.07 -18.03
N GLY A 72 16.40 -5.39 -16.86
CA GLY A 72 16.50 -3.94 -16.76
C GLY A 72 15.19 -3.20 -17.07
N GLU A 73 14.07 -3.90 -17.18
CA GLU A 73 12.76 -3.30 -17.38
C GLU A 73 12.15 -2.89 -16.04
N TYR A 74 12.18 -1.61 -15.71
CA TYR A 74 11.60 -1.05 -14.48
C TYR A 74 10.23 -0.41 -14.69
N VAL A 75 9.95 0.01 -15.92
CA VAL A 75 8.72 0.68 -16.33
C VAL A 75 8.41 0.31 -17.77
N ARG A 76 7.17 -0.07 -18.04
CA ARG A 76 6.60 -0.25 -19.37
C ARG A 76 5.24 0.46 -19.41
N ASP A 77 5.20 1.63 -20.04
CA ASP A 77 4.04 2.52 -20.06
C ASP A 77 3.56 2.85 -18.63
N ALA A 78 2.34 2.43 -18.27
CA ALA A 78 1.78 2.59 -16.95
C ALA A 78 2.15 1.44 -15.98
N VAL A 79 2.79 0.38 -16.47
CA VAL A 79 3.14 -0.79 -15.67
C VAL A 79 4.46 -0.59 -14.97
N HIS A 80 4.45 -0.55 -13.66
CA HIS A 80 5.64 -0.45 -12.81
C HIS A 80 5.33 -0.81 -11.35
N VAL A 81 6.35 -1.18 -10.60
CA VAL A 81 6.28 -1.47 -9.15
C VAL A 81 6.89 -0.37 -8.26
N ASN A 82 7.28 0.77 -8.83
CA ASN A 82 7.95 1.87 -8.11
C ASN A 82 7.17 2.35 -6.88
N SER A 83 5.83 2.31 -6.93
CA SER A 83 5.00 2.75 -5.80
C SER A 83 5.11 1.82 -4.60
N VAL A 84 5.10 0.50 -4.83
CA VAL A 84 5.27 -0.49 -3.76
C VAL A 84 6.70 -0.52 -3.24
N GLU A 85 7.69 -0.32 -4.10
CA GLU A 85 9.09 -0.18 -3.68
C GLU A 85 9.30 1.05 -2.80
N GLY A 86 8.72 2.19 -3.18
CA GLY A 86 8.72 3.42 -2.38
C GLY A 86 8.04 3.23 -1.03
N PHE A 87 6.93 2.49 -0.99
CA PHE A 87 6.25 2.14 0.25
C PHE A 87 7.09 1.20 1.12
N ASN A 88 7.69 0.15 0.54
CA ASN A 88 8.62 -0.75 1.24
C ASN A 88 9.80 0.00 1.85
N SER A 89 10.40 0.93 1.11
CA SER A 89 11.45 1.81 1.63
C SER A 89 10.97 2.63 2.83
N ARG A 90 9.73 3.11 2.80
CA ARG A 90 9.14 3.83 3.92
C ARG A 90 8.95 2.93 5.13
N VAL A 91 8.41 1.72 4.94
CA VAL A 91 8.24 0.72 6.02
C VAL A 91 9.59 0.45 6.69
N ARG A 92 10.63 0.12 5.92
CA ARG A 92 11.97 -0.15 6.44
C ARG A 92 12.53 1.03 7.25
N ARG A 93 12.42 2.26 6.74
CA ARG A 93 12.90 3.46 7.44
C ARG A 93 12.13 3.73 8.74
N ASN A 94 10.83 3.47 8.78
CA ASN A 94 10.05 3.63 10.02
C ASN A 94 10.46 2.57 11.04
N ILE A 95 10.67 1.32 10.63
CA ILE A 95 11.14 0.27 11.53
C ILE A 95 12.51 0.63 12.09
N ALA A 96 13.48 0.94 11.24
CA ALA A 96 14.86 1.20 11.68
C ALA A 96 15.03 2.52 12.44
N GLY A 97 14.34 3.58 12.03
CA GLY A 97 14.59 4.94 12.53
C GLY A 97 13.59 5.46 13.57
N VAL A 98 12.39 4.86 13.66
CA VAL A 98 11.33 5.35 14.57
C VAL A 98 10.97 4.28 15.61
N PHE A 99 10.70 3.07 15.18
CA PHE A 99 10.24 2.00 16.07
C PHE A 99 11.38 1.14 16.60
N HIS A 100 12.55 1.16 15.95
CA HIS A 100 13.75 0.36 16.21
C HIS A 100 13.52 -1.16 16.19
N HIS A 101 12.40 -1.62 16.75
CA HIS A 101 11.98 -3.02 16.76
C HIS A 101 10.45 -3.12 16.71
N ILE A 102 9.95 -4.08 15.93
CA ILE A 102 8.52 -4.42 15.87
C ILE A 102 8.39 -5.92 16.07
N SER A 103 7.64 -6.33 17.10
CA SER A 103 7.33 -7.74 17.27
C SER A 103 6.33 -8.22 16.23
N PRO A 104 6.44 -9.45 15.72
CA PRO A 104 5.57 -9.98 14.66
C PRO A 104 4.07 -9.90 14.99
N GLN A 105 3.70 -10.15 16.24
CA GLN A 105 2.29 -10.11 16.70
C GLN A 105 1.68 -8.70 16.65
N HIS A 106 2.49 -7.65 16.74
CA HIS A 106 2.02 -6.26 16.69
C HIS A 106 2.31 -5.57 15.35
N ALA A 107 3.05 -6.23 14.45
CA ALA A 107 3.48 -5.64 13.19
C ALA A 107 2.32 -5.07 12.35
N GLY A 108 1.16 -5.72 12.38
CA GLY A 108 -0.04 -5.25 11.69
C GLY A 108 -0.45 -3.83 12.07
N LEU A 109 -0.39 -3.48 13.36
CA LEU A 109 -0.76 -2.13 13.84
C LEU A 109 0.16 -1.06 13.26
N TYR A 110 1.48 -1.30 13.30
CA TYR A 110 2.47 -0.39 12.74
C TYR A 110 2.32 -0.26 11.21
N PHE A 111 2.04 -1.36 10.53
CA PHE A 111 1.81 -1.34 9.08
C PHE A 111 0.57 -0.57 8.71
N HIS A 112 -0.52 -0.68 9.49
CA HIS A 112 -1.71 0.14 9.29
C HIS A 112 -1.43 1.64 9.46
N GLU A 113 -0.67 2.02 10.48
CA GLU A 113 -0.26 3.41 10.68
C GLU A 113 0.58 3.93 9.51
N ILE A 114 1.59 3.17 9.10
CA ILE A 114 2.46 3.56 7.97
C ILE A 114 1.64 3.67 6.67
N GLY A 115 0.72 2.73 6.44
CA GLY A 115 -0.18 2.73 5.29
C GLY A 115 -1.14 3.93 5.31
N PHE A 116 -1.74 4.22 6.46
CA PHE A 116 -2.56 5.41 6.64
C PHE A 116 -1.77 6.68 6.30
N ARG A 117 -0.59 6.85 6.86
CA ARG A 117 0.28 8.02 6.57
C ARG A 117 0.69 8.10 5.10
N TRP A 118 0.79 6.96 4.42
CA TRP A 118 1.05 6.94 2.98
C TRP A 118 -0.14 7.48 2.20
N SER A 119 -1.35 7.06 2.51
CA SER A 119 -2.58 7.50 1.82
C SER A 119 -2.94 8.96 2.10
N GLN A 120 -2.44 9.55 3.21
CA GLN A 120 -2.64 10.98 3.54
C GLN A 120 -1.67 11.90 2.77
N ARG A 121 -1.55 11.66 1.46
CA ARG A 121 -0.78 12.51 0.55
C ARG A 121 -1.65 12.92 -0.63
N VAL A 122 -1.43 14.12 -1.11
CA VAL A 122 -2.15 14.72 -2.22
C VAL A 122 -1.15 15.17 -3.28
N VAL A 123 -1.50 14.98 -4.55
CA VAL A 123 -0.72 15.50 -5.67
C VAL A 123 -0.77 17.02 -5.67
N THR A 124 0.39 17.67 -5.74
CA THR A 124 0.49 19.14 -5.85
C THR A 124 0.94 19.59 -7.23
N GLY A 125 1.45 18.70 -8.05
CA GLY A 125 1.87 18.99 -9.40
C GLY A 125 2.80 17.93 -9.98
N ASN A 126 3.30 18.19 -11.16
CA ASN A 126 4.28 17.36 -11.83
C ASN A 126 5.49 18.21 -12.24
N VAL A 127 6.69 17.64 -12.17
CA VAL A 127 7.94 18.27 -12.62
C VAL A 127 8.61 17.38 -13.65
N ILE A 128 9.06 17.97 -14.73
CA ILE A 128 9.89 17.27 -15.70
C ILE A 128 11.33 17.31 -15.17
N ARG A 129 11.93 16.12 -15.03
CA ARG A 129 13.35 15.98 -14.71
C ARG A 129 14.09 15.40 -15.89
N LYS A 130 15.24 16.02 -16.22
CA LYS A 130 16.20 15.42 -17.14
C LYS A 130 17.12 14.48 -16.35
N THR A 131 17.20 13.24 -16.78
CA THR A 131 18.16 12.27 -16.24
C THR A 131 19.56 12.62 -16.71
N ARG A 132 20.59 12.05 -16.08
CA ARG A 132 22.01 12.22 -16.46
C ARG A 132 22.28 11.83 -17.95
N HIS A 133 21.44 10.98 -18.52
CA HIS A 133 21.52 10.52 -19.90
C HIS A 133 20.57 11.27 -20.86
N GLY A 134 20.10 12.47 -20.47
CA GLY A 134 19.26 13.31 -21.31
C GLY A 134 17.80 12.87 -21.45
N ARG A 135 17.38 11.76 -20.84
CA ARG A 135 15.98 11.32 -20.88
C ARG A 135 15.14 12.21 -19.96
N GLU A 136 13.99 12.63 -20.44
CA GLU A 136 13.02 13.32 -19.62
C GLU A 136 12.14 12.32 -18.88
N SER A 137 11.88 12.59 -17.62
CA SER A 137 10.96 11.84 -16.79
C SER A 137 10.02 12.78 -16.03
N VAL A 138 8.75 12.45 -15.99
CA VAL A 138 7.77 13.19 -15.19
C VAL A 138 7.81 12.66 -13.77
N ARG A 139 8.06 13.56 -12.81
CA ARG A 139 7.99 13.25 -11.38
C ARG A 139 6.79 13.93 -10.76
N THR A 140 5.88 13.15 -10.19
CA THR A 140 4.76 13.67 -9.41
C THR A 140 5.25 14.21 -8.07
N LEU A 141 4.82 15.42 -7.76
CA LEU A 141 5.04 16.07 -6.47
C LEU A 141 3.88 15.77 -5.53
N TRP A 142 4.22 15.40 -4.30
CA TRP A 142 3.27 15.03 -3.26
C TRP A 142 3.42 15.93 -2.05
N SER A 143 2.32 16.42 -1.52
CA SER A 143 2.25 17.08 -0.21
C SER A 143 1.46 16.22 0.76
N ARG A 144 1.55 16.54 2.05
CA ARG A 144 0.68 15.92 3.07
C ARG A 144 -0.69 16.61 3.05
N VAL A 145 -1.73 15.82 3.23
CA VAL A 145 -3.06 16.34 3.54
C VAL A 145 -2.97 17.16 4.83
N PRO A 146 -3.63 18.33 4.94
CA PRO A 146 -3.61 19.14 6.15
C PRO A 146 -4.00 18.35 7.41
N PRO A 147 -3.38 18.58 8.58
CA PRO A 147 -3.60 17.79 9.79
C PRO A 147 -5.08 17.72 10.22
N ALA A 148 -5.83 18.79 10.08
CA ALA A 148 -7.26 18.80 10.39
C ALA A 148 -8.05 17.81 9.54
N LEU A 149 -7.77 17.73 8.23
CA LEU A 149 -8.39 16.75 7.34
C LEU A 149 -7.91 15.32 7.61
N GLN A 150 -6.63 15.13 7.98
CA GLN A 150 -6.15 13.82 8.41
C GLN A 150 -6.91 13.33 9.64
N LEU A 151 -7.12 14.20 10.63
CA LEU A 151 -7.90 13.88 11.83
C LEU A 151 -9.35 13.55 11.50
N THR A 152 -9.99 14.33 10.62
CA THR A 152 -11.33 14.04 10.12
C THR A 152 -11.41 12.67 9.46
N ASN A 153 -10.40 12.30 8.66
CA ASN A 153 -10.34 10.99 8.01
C ASN A 153 -10.19 9.85 9.03
N VAL A 154 -9.41 10.05 10.11
CA VAL A 154 -9.32 9.09 11.21
C VAL A 154 -10.66 8.89 11.87
N PHE A 155 -11.34 9.98 12.27
CA PHE A 155 -12.65 9.88 12.93
C PHE A 155 -13.70 9.24 12.02
N ARG A 156 -13.74 9.59 10.74
CA ARG A 156 -14.67 8.97 9.79
C ARG A 156 -14.49 7.46 9.69
N THR A 157 -13.23 6.98 9.72
CA THR A 157 -12.94 5.55 9.65
C THR A 157 -13.14 4.84 11.00
N ALA A 158 -13.04 5.55 12.12
CA ALA A 158 -13.25 5.01 13.46
C ALA A 158 -14.73 4.98 13.87
N THR A 159 -15.56 5.88 13.30
CA THR A 159 -16.99 5.95 13.61
C THR A 159 -17.68 4.62 13.28
N GLY A 160 -18.49 4.13 14.21
CA GLY A 160 -19.19 2.84 14.06
C GLY A 160 -18.32 1.61 14.21
N ARG A 161 -17.09 1.75 14.71
CA ARG A 161 -16.17 0.63 14.96
C ARG A 161 -15.75 0.58 16.43
N GLN A 162 -15.67 -0.64 16.98
CA GLN A 162 -15.11 -0.89 18.30
C GLN A 162 -13.84 -1.73 18.17
N MET A 163 -12.78 -1.29 18.82
CA MET A 163 -11.58 -2.10 19.02
C MET A 163 -11.66 -2.81 20.35
N ARG A 164 -11.51 -4.14 20.36
CA ARG A 164 -11.42 -4.96 21.56
C ARG A 164 -10.15 -5.79 21.52
N ARG A 165 -9.55 -5.99 22.66
CA ARG A 165 -8.45 -6.94 22.79
C ARG A 165 -9.02 -8.37 22.73
N SER A 166 -8.43 -9.21 21.89
CA SER A 166 -8.74 -10.65 21.87
C SER A 166 -8.07 -11.36 23.04
N PRO A 167 -8.61 -12.50 23.52
CA PRO A 167 -8.01 -13.30 24.59
C PRO A 167 -6.58 -13.77 24.29
N ASP A 168 -6.25 -13.96 23.01
CA ASP A 168 -4.92 -14.32 22.51
C ASP A 168 -3.95 -13.12 22.38
N GLY A 169 -4.36 -11.93 22.84
CA GLY A 169 -3.57 -10.71 22.81
C GLY A 169 -3.67 -9.90 21.51
N GLY A 170 -4.41 -10.37 20.53
CA GLY A 170 -4.69 -9.68 19.28
C GLY A 170 -5.69 -8.53 19.44
N ILE A 171 -5.97 -7.83 18.34
CA ILE A 171 -6.98 -6.77 18.27
C ILE A 171 -8.09 -7.20 17.32
N ILE A 172 -9.32 -7.17 17.81
CA ILE A 172 -10.51 -7.41 17.00
C ILE A 172 -11.19 -6.06 16.77
N ILE A 173 -11.45 -5.74 15.49
CA ILE A 173 -12.27 -4.60 15.12
C ILE A 173 -13.66 -5.12 14.77
N LYS A 174 -14.67 -4.74 15.56
CA LYS A 174 -16.06 -5.04 15.29
C LYS A 174 -16.77 -3.78 14.82
N SER A 175 -17.72 -3.93 13.90
CA SER A 175 -18.67 -2.86 13.63
C SER A 175 -19.48 -2.61 14.90
N ALA A 176 -19.58 -1.37 15.32
CA ALA A 176 -20.53 -1.01 16.36
C ALA A 176 -21.93 -1.22 15.76
N VAL A 177 -22.68 -2.15 16.31
CA VAL A 177 -24.10 -2.22 16.02
C VAL A 177 -24.70 -0.93 16.59
N ALA A 178 -25.34 -0.12 15.75
CA ALA A 178 -26.07 1.04 16.19
C ALA A 178 -27.20 0.56 17.11
N VAL A 179 -26.95 0.62 18.41
CA VAL A 179 -28.00 0.48 19.40
C VAL A 179 -28.62 1.87 19.54
N PHE A 180 -29.47 2.22 18.57
CA PHE A 180 -30.47 3.24 18.76
C PHE A 180 -31.80 2.50 18.83
N GLY A 181 -32.27 2.25 20.06
CA GLY A 181 -33.65 2.02 20.36
C GLY A 181 -34.37 3.33 20.50
#